data_2d95e85d9df536a5c94fbccdfad05520
#
_entry.id   2d95e85d9df536a5c94fbccdfad05520
#
_cell.length_a   1.000
_cell.length_b   1.000
_cell.length_c   1.000
_cell.angle_alpha   90.00
_cell.angle_beta   90.00
_cell.angle_gamma   90.00
#
_symmetry.space_group_name_H-M   'P 1'
#
loop_
_entity.id
_entity.type
_entity.pdbx_description
1 polymer ?
#
loop_
_entity_poly.entity_id
_entity_poly.type
_entity_poly.pdbx_seq_one_letter_code
_entity_poly.pdbx_strand_id
1 'polypeptide(L)'
;MQTLHETELTYTQDHKLDLNGMARTLLEDLVNTVMVEQVEELGCVRNGYRERKLVTSVGTLTLKIPKLREGTYFPDDIVCKWSRCDTALASCICDMWTLGISNRKVEKALSELGVEKISRSRVSRLVKSLDEEVDDLRHSSLSFDRCPYL
;
A
#
# COMPACT_ATOMS: atom_id res chain seq x y z
N MET A 1 -15.00 22.94 7.30
CA MET A 1 -15.74 21.73 7.71
C MET A 1 -16.43 21.18 6.46
N GLN A 2 -15.70 20.40 5.64
CA GLN A 2 -16.27 19.76 4.47
C GLN A 2 -16.97 18.48 4.92
N THR A 3 -18.26 18.39 4.60
CA THR A 3 -19.14 17.28 4.87
C THR A 3 -18.54 15.99 4.28
N LEU A 4 -18.32 15.01 5.15
CA LEU A 4 -18.11 13.62 4.73
C LEU A 4 -19.19 13.27 3.72
N HIS A 5 -18.78 12.92 2.51
CA HIS A 5 -19.68 12.47 1.45
C HIS A 5 -20.60 11.39 2.03
N GLU A 6 -21.91 11.55 1.83
CA GLU A 6 -22.88 10.50 2.17
C GLU A 6 -22.40 9.21 1.48
N THR A 7 -22.01 8.25 2.30
CA THR A 7 -21.55 6.95 1.80
C THR A 7 -22.76 6.24 1.24
N GLU A 8 -22.91 6.24 -0.08
CA GLU A 8 -23.97 5.46 -0.73
C GLU A 8 -23.77 3.99 -0.39
N LEU A 9 -24.81 3.38 0.21
CA LEU A 9 -24.83 1.97 0.54
C LEU A 9 -24.76 1.15 -0.75
N THR A 10 -23.62 0.51 -1.00
CA THR A 10 -23.44 -0.38 -2.15
C THR A 10 -23.76 -1.81 -1.76
N TYR A 11 -24.54 -2.48 -2.60
CA TYR A 11 -24.94 -3.87 -2.40
C TYR A 11 -24.31 -4.76 -3.47
N THR A 12 -23.87 -5.94 -3.09
CA THR A 12 -23.44 -6.99 -4.02
C THR A 12 -24.62 -7.56 -4.80
N GLN A 13 -24.36 -8.32 -5.87
CA GLN A 13 -25.40 -8.98 -6.68
C GLN A 13 -26.31 -9.89 -5.85
N ASP A 14 -25.85 -10.40 -4.71
CA ASP A 14 -26.60 -11.23 -3.76
C ASP A 14 -27.35 -10.42 -2.68
N HIS A 15 -27.62 -9.12 -2.90
CA HIS A 15 -28.28 -8.23 -1.93
C HIS A 15 -27.59 -8.15 -0.54
N LYS A 16 -26.30 -8.47 -0.46
CA LYS A 16 -25.47 -8.28 0.73
C LYS A 16 -24.73 -6.96 0.66
N LEU A 17 -24.52 -6.33 1.81
CA LEU A 17 -23.76 -5.09 1.91
C LEU A 17 -22.32 -5.31 1.45
N ASP A 18 -21.86 -4.50 0.49
CA ASP A 18 -20.46 -4.55 0.01
C ASP A 18 -19.56 -3.73 0.94
N LEU A 19 -19.16 -4.35 2.05
CA LEU A 19 -18.28 -3.72 3.03
C LEU A 19 -16.91 -3.37 2.46
N ASN A 20 -16.36 -4.21 1.57
CA ASN A 20 -15.06 -3.96 0.97
C ASN A 20 -15.12 -2.78 -0.01
N GLY A 21 -16.18 -2.69 -0.83
CA GLY A 21 -16.40 -1.55 -1.71
C GLY A 21 -16.57 -0.25 -0.94
N MET A 22 -17.37 -0.27 0.13
CA MET A 22 -17.56 0.88 0.99
C MET A 22 -16.26 1.30 1.69
N ALA A 23 -15.53 0.36 2.28
CA ALA A 23 -14.24 0.63 2.92
C ALA A 23 -13.23 1.21 1.93
N ARG A 24 -13.20 0.68 0.70
CA ARG A 24 -12.35 1.18 -0.39
C ARG A 24 -12.68 2.64 -0.73
N THR A 25 -13.95 2.97 -0.92
CA THR A 25 -14.38 4.34 -1.26
C THR A 25 -14.03 5.32 -0.13
N LEU A 26 -14.35 4.96 1.11
CA LEU A 26 -14.01 5.78 2.28
C LEU A 26 -12.50 6.01 2.42
N LEU A 27 -11.71 4.95 2.25
CA LEU A 27 -10.26 5.05 2.35
C LEU A 27 -9.66 5.88 1.21
N GLU A 28 -10.20 5.75 -0.02
CA GLU A 28 -9.79 6.54 -1.17
C GLU A 28 -10.06 8.02 -0.94
N ASP A 29 -11.25 8.38 -0.46
CA ASP A 29 -11.63 9.77 -0.18
C ASP A 29 -10.81 10.34 0.98
N LEU A 30 -10.63 9.58 2.06
CA LEU A 30 -9.82 10.00 3.21
C LEU A 30 -8.38 10.31 2.79
N VAL A 31 -7.74 9.37 2.09
CA VAL A 31 -6.34 9.54 1.66
C VAL A 31 -6.19 10.72 0.69
N ASN A 32 -7.11 10.88 -0.24
CA ASN A 32 -7.10 12.01 -1.16
C ASN A 32 -7.27 13.34 -0.43
N THR A 33 -8.12 13.40 0.60
CA THR A 33 -8.32 14.60 1.43
C THR A 33 -7.04 14.94 2.21
N VAL A 34 -6.43 13.96 2.88
CA VAL A 34 -5.18 14.15 3.63
C VAL A 34 -4.06 14.69 2.72
N MET A 35 -3.91 14.16 1.51
CA MET A 35 -2.91 14.66 0.56
C MET A 35 -3.16 16.12 0.14
N VAL A 36 -4.42 16.53 0.05
CA VAL A 36 -4.78 17.92 -0.26
C VAL A 36 -4.45 18.83 0.92
N GLU A 37 -4.80 18.43 2.16
CA GLU A 37 -4.50 19.18 3.38
C GLU A 37 -2.99 19.35 3.57
N GLN A 38 -2.20 18.30 3.39
CA GLN A 38 -0.73 18.37 3.46
C GLN A 38 -0.14 19.42 2.48
N VAL A 39 -0.68 19.50 1.26
CA VAL A 39 -0.22 20.49 0.28
C VAL A 39 -0.67 21.91 0.65
N GLU A 40 -1.85 22.07 1.25
CA GLU A 40 -2.34 23.36 1.76
C GLU A 40 -1.49 23.87 2.93
N GLU A 41 -1.11 22.97 3.85
CA GLU A 41 -0.19 23.29 4.96
C GLU A 41 1.19 23.75 4.47
N LEU A 42 1.68 23.17 3.36
CA LEU A 42 2.93 23.60 2.73
C LEU A 42 2.83 24.99 2.05
N GLY A 43 1.64 25.58 1.99
CA GLY A 43 1.41 26.90 1.35
C GLY A 43 1.65 26.90 -0.16
N CYS A 44 1.67 25.75 -0.81
CA CYS A 44 2.00 25.60 -2.21
C CYS A 44 0.76 25.67 -3.12
N VAL A 45 0.93 26.34 -4.29
CA VAL A 45 -0.15 26.41 -5.28
C VAL A 45 -0.22 25.12 -6.09
N ARG A 46 -1.41 24.52 -6.11
CA ARG A 46 -1.69 23.30 -6.87
C ARG A 46 -1.79 23.57 -8.38
N ASN A 47 -1.31 22.62 -9.18
CA ASN A 47 -1.42 22.61 -10.64
C ASN A 47 -1.99 21.27 -11.14
N GLY A 48 -3.21 20.93 -10.68
CA GLY A 48 -3.89 19.69 -11.03
C GLY A 48 -3.47 18.48 -10.19
N TYR A 49 -3.77 17.28 -10.69
CA TYR A 49 -3.55 16.01 -10.01
C TYR A 49 -2.85 15.00 -10.92
N ARG A 50 -2.20 14.03 -10.30
CA ARG A 50 -1.64 12.85 -10.95
C ARG A 50 -2.31 11.61 -10.36
N GLU A 51 -2.92 10.79 -11.19
CA GLU A 51 -3.51 9.53 -10.73
C GLU A 51 -2.44 8.47 -10.52
N ARG A 52 -2.59 7.75 -9.42
CA ARG A 52 -1.77 6.59 -9.07
C ARG A 52 -2.63 5.51 -8.45
N LYS A 53 -2.51 4.29 -8.95
CA LYS A 53 -3.17 3.12 -8.37
C LYS A 53 -2.32 2.53 -7.25
N LEU A 54 -2.95 2.31 -6.08
CA LEU A 54 -2.37 1.65 -4.92
C LEU A 54 -3.19 0.39 -4.62
N VAL A 55 -2.54 -0.75 -4.59
CA VAL A 55 -3.19 -2.03 -4.24
C VAL A 55 -3.11 -2.22 -2.72
N THR A 56 -4.27 -2.35 -2.09
CA THR A 56 -4.43 -2.54 -0.64
C THR A 56 -5.21 -3.84 -0.35
N SER A 57 -5.30 -4.20 0.92
CA SER A 57 -6.10 -5.35 1.38
C SER A 57 -7.61 -5.22 1.11
N VAL A 58 -8.12 -3.99 0.96
CA VAL A 58 -9.54 -3.71 0.65
C VAL A 58 -9.81 -3.51 -0.85
N GLY A 59 -8.77 -3.61 -1.68
CA GLY A 59 -8.85 -3.44 -3.12
C GLY A 59 -7.88 -2.39 -3.67
N THR A 60 -8.05 -2.03 -4.94
CA THR A 60 -7.19 -1.03 -5.59
C THR A 60 -7.79 0.37 -5.42
N LEU A 61 -7.05 1.25 -4.76
CA LEU A 61 -7.37 2.67 -4.61
C LEU A 61 -6.83 3.47 -5.80
N THR A 62 -7.55 4.51 -6.20
CA THR A 62 -7.10 5.49 -7.19
C THR A 62 -6.75 6.79 -6.49
N LEU A 63 -5.47 6.96 -6.17
CA LEU A 63 -4.97 8.15 -5.49
C LEU A 63 -4.82 9.31 -6.47
N LYS A 64 -5.33 10.48 -6.11
CA LYS A 64 -5.20 11.74 -6.83
C LYS A 64 -4.11 12.60 -6.17
N ILE A 65 -2.85 12.29 -6.49
CA ILE A 65 -1.71 12.98 -5.90
C ILE A 65 -1.65 14.42 -6.46
N PRO A 66 -1.69 15.46 -5.61
CA PRO A 66 -1.62 16.84 -6.07
C PRO A 66 -0.28 17.13 -6.78
N LYS A 67 -0.33 17.89 -7.86
CA LYS A 67 0.85 18.47 -8.51
C LYS A 67 1.02 19.90 -8.03
N LEU A 68 2.25 20.29 -7.71
CA LEU A 68 2.58 21.66 -7.37
C LEU A 68 2.95 22.45 -8.65
N ARG A 69 2.75 23.75 -8.60
CA ARG A 69 3.21 24.66 -9.66
C ARG A 69 4.74 24.80 -9.62
N GLU A 70 5.29 24.83 -8.40
CA GLU A 70 6.73 24.87 -8.13
C GLU A 70 7.09 23.74 -7.16
N GLY A 71 8.13 22.98 -7.48
CA GLY A 71 8.56 21.83 -6.69
C GLY A 71 7.81 20.53 -7.01
N THR A 72 7.98 19.55 -6.15
CA THR A 72 7.36 18.22 -6.29
C THR A 72 6.85 17.76 -4.94
N TYR A 73 5.57 17.42 -4.88
CA TYR A 73 4.98 16.76 -3.73
C TYR A 73 4.87 15.26 -3.98
N PHE A 74 5.23 14.49 -2.98
CA PHE A 74 5.01 13.05 -2.94
C PHE A 74 4.68 12.64 -1.49
N PRO A 75 3.57 11.90 -1.26
CA PRO A 75 3.15 11.46 0.07
C PRO A 75 3.97 10.22 0.50
N ASP A 76 5.21 10.42 0.96
CA ASP A 76 6.12 9.33 1.35
C ASP A 76 5.62 8.55 2.58
N ASP A 77 4.80 9.17 3.40
CA ASP A 77 4.11 8.60 4.57
C ASP A 77 2.95 7.66 4.20
N ILE A 78 2.33 7.86 3.04
CA ILE A 78 1.18 7.08 2.57
C ILE A 78 1.59 6.03 1.54
N VAL A 79 2.53 6.39 0.65
CA VAL A 79 2.86 5.57 -0.53
C VAL A 79 4.35 5.45 -0.70
N CYS A 80 4.87 4.22 -0.71
CA CYS A 80 6.26 3.98 -1.09
C CYS A 80 6.52 4.39 -2.55
N LYS A 81 7.61 5.12 -2.79
CA LYS A 81 7.95 5.76 -4.07
C LYS A 81 7.96 4.80 -5.26
N TRP A 82 8.38 3.56 -5.04
CA TRP A 82 8.53 2.53 -6.07
C TRP A 82 7.54 1.37 -5.95
N SER A 83 6.72 1.35 -4.90
CA SER A 83 5.70 0.32 -4.70
C SER A 83 4.31 0.82 -5.13
N ARG A 84 3.54 -0.07 -5.75
CA ARG A 84 2.10 0.11 -5.98
C ARG A 84 1.27 -0.75 -5.03
N CYS A 85 1.91 -1.26 -3.99
CA CYS A 85 1.32 -2.13 -2.99
C CYS A 85 1.43 -1.44 -1.64
N ASP A 86 0.40 -1.54 -0.84
CA ASP A 86 0.42 -1.12 0.55
C ASP A 86 1.46 -1.93 1.35
N THR A 87 2.08 -1.27 2.33
CA THR A 87 3.16 -1.87 3.15
C THR A 87 2.65 -3.10 3.91
N ALA A 88 1.44 -3.04 4.49
CA ALA A 88 0.85 -4.17 5.21
C ALA A 88 0.63 -5.38 4.31
N LEU A 89 0.13 -5.16 3.08
CA LEU A 89 -0.07 -6.22 2.11
C LEU A 89 1.26 -6.78 1.61
N ALA A 90 2.27 -5.94 1.42
CA ALA A 90 3.62 -6.35 1.04
C ALA A 90 4.24 -7.25 2.13
N SER A 91 4.16 -6.84 3.41
CA SER A 91 4.60 -7.64 4.55
C SER A 91 3.90 -8.99 4.60
N CYS A 92 2.58 -9.03 4.46
CA CYS A 92 1.80 -10.27 4.46
C CYS A 92 2.26 -11.23 3.33
N ILE A 93 2.55 -10.72 2.14
CA ILE A 93 3.08 -11.53 1.02
C ILE A 93 4.45 -12.10 1.36
N CYS A 94 5.32 -11.30 1.97
CA CYS A 94 6.64 -11.71 2.40
C CYS A 94 6.55 -12.81 3.48
N ASP A 95 5.67 -12.65 4.46
CA ASP A 95 5.43 -13.64 5.51
C ASP A 95 4.92 -14.98 4.94
N MET A 96 3.97 -14.93 4.01
CA MET A 96 3.49 -16.13 3.32
C MET A 96 4.64 -16.86 2.58
N TRP A 97 5.55 -16.11 1.99
CA TRP A 97 6.67 -16.67 1.27
C TRP A 97 7.70 -17.30 2.23
N THR A 98 8.03 -16.64 3.35
CA THR A 98 8.93 -17.18 4.38
C THR A 98 8.39 -18.46 5.01
N LEU A 99 7.06 -18.60 5.08
CA LEU A 99 6.36 -19.83 5.48
C LEU A 99 6.38 -20.92 4.38
N GLY A 100 7.05 -20.70 3.26
CA GLY A 100 7.17 -21.67 2.18
C GLY A 100 5.94 -21.76 1.27
N ILE A 101 5.05 -20.77 1.29
CA ILE A 101 3.88 -20.74 0.42
C ILE A 101 4.32 -20.34 -0.99
N SER A 102 4.01 -21.18 -1.98
CA SER A 102 4.38 -20.90 -3.38
C SER A 102 3.65 -19.66 -3.93
N ASN A 103 4.29 -18.94 -4.85
CA ASN A 103 3.74 -17.72 -5.48
C ASN A 103 2.34 -17.94 -6.10
N ARG A 104 2.02 -19.17 -6.57
CA ARG A 104 0.69 -19.51 -7.07
C ARG A 104 -0.35 -19.56 -5.97
N LYS A 105 0.00 -20.09 -4.80
CA LYS A 105 -0.89 -20.15 -3.64
C LYS A 105 -1.10 -18.77 -3.04
N VAL A 106 -0.05 -17.93 -3.00
CA VAL A 106 -0.15 -16.53 -2.60
C VAL A 106 -1.11 -15.77 -3.51
N GLU A 107 -0.94 -15.87 -4.85
CA GLU A 107 -1.83 -15.23 -5.82
C GLU A 107 -3.30 -15.68 -5.64
N LYS A 108 -3.52 -16.99 -5.39
CA LYS A 108 -4.86 -17.53 -5.14
C LYS A 108 -5.46 -16.98 -3.84
N ALA A 109 -4.71 -17.00 -2.73
CA ALA A 109 -5.17 -16.49 -1.44
C ALA A 109 -5.54 -15.00 -1.51
N LEU A 110 -4.71 -14.18 -2.18
CA LEU A 110 -5.00 -12.76 -2.37
C LEU A 110 -6.23 -12.53 -3.23
N SER A 111 -6.44 -13.34 -4.27
CA SER A 111 -7.64 -13.29 -5.10
C SER A 111 -8.91 -13.64 -4.32
N GLU A 112 -8.83 -14.62 -3.41
CA GLU A 112 -9.94 -14.99 -2.52
C GLU A 112 -10.27 -13.88 -1.50
N LEU A 113 -9.27 -13.07 -1.11
CA LEU A 113 -9.44 -11.89 -0.25
C LEU A 113 -9.97 -10.66 -1.01
N GLY A 114 -10.23 -10.78 -2.32
CA GLY A 114 -10.71 -9.67 -3.15
C GLY A 114 -9.62 -8.67 -3.57
N VAL A 115 -8.36 -9.00 -3.32
CA VAL A 115 -7.24 -8.18 -3.79
C VAL A 115 -7.09 -8.36 -5.31
N GLU A 116 -7.24 -7.27 -6.07
CA GLU A 116 -7.05 -7.30 -7.53
C GLU A 116 -5.66 -7.84 -7.88
N LYS A 117 -5.62 -8.73 -8.89
CA LYS A 117 -4.47 -9.50 -9.40
C LYS A 117 -3.09 -8.89 -9.13
N ILE A 118 -2.45 -9.36 -8.08
CA ILE A 118 -1.01 -9.18 -7.92
C ILE A 118 -0.33 -10.23 -8.80
N SER A 119 0.34 -9.79 -9.85
CA SER A 119 1.03 -10.71 -10.75
C SER A 119 2.19 -11.41 -10.04
N ARG A 120 2.50 -12.66 -10.43
CA ARG A 120 3.64 -13.43 -9.89
C ARG A 120 4.96 -12.66 -9.94
N SER A 121 5.18 -11.87 -11.00
CA SER A 121 6.35 -11.03 -11.15
C SER A 121 6.42 -9.90 -10.10
N ARG A 122 5.27 -9.46 -9.58
CA ARG A 122 5.22 -8.48 -8.49
C ARG A 122 5.50 -9.13 -7.15
N VAL A 123 4.92 -10.30 -6.88
CA VAL A 123 5.24 -11.12 -5.69
C VAL A 123 6.75 -11.41 -5.66
N SER A 124 7.31 -11.87 -6.78
CA SER A 124 8.76 -12.14 -6.87
C SER A 124 9.63 -10.91 -6.62
N ARG A 125 9.20 -9.71 -7.04
CA ARG A 125 9.94 -8.46 -6.76
C ARG A 125 9.87 -8.04 -5.31
N LEU A 126 8.72 -8.21 -4.67
CA LEU A 126 8.55 -7.92 -3.23
C LEU A 126 9.43 -8.86 -2.40
N VAL A 127 9.48 -10.14 -2.76
CA VAL A 127 10.33 -11.12 -2.10
C VAL A 127 11.82 -10.81 -2.31
N LYS A 128 12.20 -10.36 -3.51
CA LYS A 128 13.59 -10.01 -3.79
C LYS A 128 14.10 -8.84 -2.93
N SER A 129 13.25 -7.91 -2.54
CA SER A 129 13.67 -6.85 -1.60
C SER A 129 14.01 -7.39 -0.22
N LEU A 130 13.39 -8.50 0.20
CA LEU A 130 13.74 -9.23 1.43
C LEU A 130 15.11 -9.90 1.34
N ASP A 131 15.46 -10.45 0.17
CA ASP A 131 16.77 -11.07 -0.02
C ASP A 131 17.89 -10.04 0.19
N GLU A 132 17.69 -8.79 -0.25
CA GLU A 132 18.64 -7.69 -0.05
C GLU A 132 18.78 -7.35 1.46
N GLU A 133 17.68 -7.26 2.21
CA GLU A 133 17.69 -7.03 3.66
C GLU A 133 18.38 -8.17 4.42
N VAL A 134 18.14 -9.42 4.01
CA VAL A 134 18.78 -10.61 4.60
C VAL A 134 20.27 -10.64 4.29
N ASP A 135 20.70 -10.25 3.10
CA ASP A 135 22.10 -10.18 2.73
C ASP A 135 22.83 -9.06 3.50
N ASP A 136 22.20 -7.91 3.69
CA ASP A 136 22.72 -6.84 4.54
C ASP A 136 22.88 -7.31 6.00
N LEU A 137 21.89 -8.07 6.52
CA LEU A 137 21.96 -8.64 7.86
C LEU A 137 23.09 -9.69 7.98
N ARG A 138 23.30 -10.52 6.97
CA ARG A 138 24.40 -11.52 6.93
C ARG A 138 25.79 -10.90 6.87
N HIS A 139 25.90 -9.72 6.26
CA HIS A 139 27.16 -9.00 6.12
C HIS A 139 27.36 -7.94 7.21
N SER A 140 26.36 -7.72 8.08
CA SER A 140 26.50 -6.85 9.24
C SER A 140 27.51 -7.47 10.22
N SER A 141 28.52 -6.69 10.63
CA SER A 141 29.48 -7.12 11.64
C SER A 141 28.77 -7.27 12.99
N LEU A 142 28.69 -8.49 13.50
CA LEU A 142 28.26 -8.74 14.87
C LEU A 142 29.34 -8.20 15.79
N SER A 143 29.08 -7.11 16.53
CA SER A 143 29.95 -6.66 17.61
C SER A 143 29.81 -7.66 18.77
N PHE A 144 30.87 -8.39 19.06
CA PHE A 144 30.95 -9.40 20.12
C PHE A 144 30.84 -8.85 21.54
N ASP A 145 30.71 -7.54 21.73
CA ASP A 145 30.76 -6.87 23.04
C ASP A 145 29.57 -7.18 23.97
N ARG A 146 28.62 -8.03 23.59
CA ARG A 146 27.47 -8.41 24.43
C ARG A 146 26.96 -9.82 24.24
N CYS A 147 27.83 -10.80 24.11
CA CYS A 147 27.43 -12.20 24.29
C CYS A 147 27.73 -12.65 25.72
N PRO A 148 26.73 -12.69 26.64
CA PRO A 148 26.96 -13.08 28.04
C PRO A 148 27.18 -14.58 28.25
N TYR A 149 27.27 -15.37 27.17
CA TYR A 149 27.44 -16.82 27.19
C TYR A 149 28.51 -17.25 26.18
N LEU A 150 29.75 -16.93 26.47
CA LEU A 150 30.94 -17.62 26.00
C LEU A 150 31.85 -17.84 27.18
#